data_9cc89e2b0ef0227d76a5aeaea82af463
#
_entry.id   9cc89e2b0ef0227d76a5aeaea82af463
#
_cell.length_a   1.000
_cell.length_b   1.000
_cell.length_c   1.000
_cell.angle_alpha   90.00
_cell.angle_beta   90.00
_cell.angle_gamma   90.00
#
_symmetry.space_group_name_H-M   'P 1'
#
loop_
_entity.id
_entity.type
_entity.pdbx_description
1 polymer ?
#
loop_
_entity_poly.entity_id
_entity_poly.type
_entity_poly.pdbx_seq_one_letter_code
_entity_poly.pdbx_strand_id
1 'polypeptide(L)'
;MGKVYDWFEERLEVQAIADDISSKYVPPHVNIFYCFGGIVFTCFLVQVATGFAMTFYYRPSVVDAFASVEYIMTSVNFGWLIRSIHRWSASMMVMMMVLHVFRVYLTGGFKKPRELTWVTGVILAVVTVSFGVTGYSLPWDQVGFWACKIVTGVPDAIPVIGSFVVELLRGSVGVGQPTLTRFYSLHTFVLPLLAAVFMLMHFLMIRKQGISGPL
;
A
#
# COMPACT_ATOMS: atom_id res chain seq x y z
N MET A 1 30.06 -26.08 3.56
CA MET A 1 28.74 -25.58 3.97
C MET A 1 27.86 -26.77 4.33
N GLY A 2 26.77 -26.64 5.08
CA GLY A 2 26.02 -27.78 5.59
C GLY A 2 25.12 -28.42 4.53
N LYS A 3 24.80 -29.71 4.70
CA LYS A 3 23.92 -30.51 3.81
C LYS A 3 22.60 -29.82 3.43
N VAL A 4 22.09 -28.93 4.29
CA VAL A 4 20.88 -28.15 4.03
C VAL A 4 21.12 -27.08 2.96
N TYR A 5 22.25 -26.35 3.03
CA TYR A 5 22.62 -25.38 2.01
C TYR A 5 22.82 -26.05 0.65
N ASP A 6 23.57 -27.14 0.61
CA ASP A 6 23.87 -27.89 -0.62
C ASP A 6 22.57 -28.39 -1.27
N TRP A 7 21.59 -28.83 -0.46
CA TRP A 7 20.27 -29.25 -0.95
C TRP A 7 19.47 -28.12 -1.62
N PHE A 8 19.51 -26.90 -1.05
CA PHE A 8 18.87 -25.73 -1.66
C PHE A 8 19.64 -25.24 -2.89
N GLU A 9 20.97 -25.24 -2.84
CA GLU A 9 21.83 -24.79 -3.94
C GLU A 9 21.60 -25.62 -5.19
N GLU A 10 21.53 -26.93 -5.05
CA GLU A 10 21.26 -27.86 -6.17
C GLU A 10 19.89 -27.62 -6.85
N ARG A 11 18.90 -27.04 -6.13
CA ARG A 11 17.53 -26.88 -6.62
C ARG A 11 17.15 -25.46 -6.99
N LEU A 12 17.77 -24.48 -6.38
CA LEU A 12 17.38 -23.06 -6.48
C LEU A 12 18.52 -22.15 -6.94
N GLU A 13 19.75 -22.67 -7.07
CA GLU A 13 20.93 -21.86 -7.43
C GLU A 13 21.04 -20.62 -6.50
N VAL A 14 20.94 -20.83 -5.18
CA VAL A 14 20.87 -19.76 -4.16
C VAL A 14 22.07 -18.82 -4.26
N GLN A 15 23.26 -19.38 -4.57
CA GLN A 15 24.47 -18.58 -4.73
C GLN A 15 24.37 -17.65 -5.95
N ALA A 16 23.85 -18.15 -7.07
CA ALA A 16 23.66 -17.32 -8.27
C ALA A 16 22.69 -16.16 -8.01
N ILE A 17 21.62 -16.41 -7.24
CA ILE A 17 20.67 -15.36 -6.80
C ILE A 17 21.38 -14.34 -5.88
N ALA A 18 22.17 -14.82 -4.91
CA ALA A 18 22.90 -13.97 -3.99
C ALA A 18 23.94 -13.08 -4.73
N ASP A 19 24.66 -13.68 -5.68
CA ASP A 19 25.65 -12.97 -6.50
C ASP A 19 24.98 -11.93 -7.40
N ASP A 20 23.86 -12.25 -8.01
CA ASP A 20 23.11 -11.27 -8.82
C ASP A 20 22.58 -10.10 -7.96
N ILE A 21 22.20 -10.33 -6.71
CA ILE A 21 21.76 -9.27 -5.79
C ILE A 21 22.94 -8.42 -5.32
N SER A 22 24.05 -9.04 -4.91
CA SER A 22 25.19 -8.37 -4.27
C SER A 22 26.15 -7.69 -5.25
N SER A 23 26.17 -8.12 -6.52
CA SER A 23 27.08 -7.57 -7.56
C SER A 23 26.59 -6.28 -8.22
N LYS A 24 25.41 -5.78 -7.86
CA LYS A 24 24.85 -4.58 -8.51
C LYS A 24 25.64 -3.33 -8.13
N TYR A 25 26.15 -2.66 -9.15
CA TYR A 25 26.80 -1.38 -8.98
C TYR A 25 25.81 -0.28 -8.66
N VAL A 26 26.09 0.48 -7.62
CA VAL A 26 25.33 1.68 -7.24
C VAL A 26 26.06 2.90 -7.83
N PRO A 27 25.44 3.66 -8.75
CA PRO A 27 26.07 4.83 -9.34
C PRO A 27 26.42 5.89 -8.30
N PRO A 28 27.53 6.68 -8.48
CA PRO A 28 28.00 7.66 -7.48
C PRO A 28 27.01 8.79 -7.16
N HIS A 29 26.09 9.10 -8.06
CA HIS A 29 25.08 10.14 -7.87
C HIS A 29 23.92 9.71 -6.95
N VAL A 30 23.83 8.43 -6.59
CA VAL A 30 22.76 7.90 -5.74
C VAL A 30 22.96 8.38 -4.30
N ASN A 31 21.91 9.00 -3.75
CA ASN A 31 21.88 9.52 -2.39
C ASN A 31 20.60 9.06 -1.68
N ILE A 32 20.38 9.52 -0.45
CA ILE A 32 19.21 9.13 0.39
C ILE A 32 17.86 9.34 -0.31
N PHE A 33 17.72 10.32 -1.18
CA PHE A 33 16.48 10.58 -1.91
C PHE A 33 16.09 9.45 -2.86
N TYR A 34 17.03 8.64 -3.31
CA TYR A 34 16.77 7.45 -4.12
C TYR A 34 16.22 6.27 -3.29
N CYS A 35 16.36 6.32 -1.96
CA CYS A 35 15.86 5.28 -1.05
C CYS A 35 14.37 5.40 -0.74
N PHE A 36 13.70 6.50 -1.09
CA PHE A 36 12.29 6.72 -0.72
C PHE A 36 11.36 5.60 -1.22
N GLY A 37 11.55 5.09 -2.44
CA GLY A 37 10.78 3.96 -2.95
C GLY A 37 10.96 2.68 -2.12
N GLY A 38 12.18 2.41 -1.66
CA GLY A 38 12.49 1.30 -0.75
C GLY A 38 11.83 1.47 0.62
N ILE A 39 11.79 2.70 1.15
CA ILE A 39 11.10 3.01 2.42
C ILE A 39 9.58 2.78 2.27
N VAL A 40 8.98 3.22 1.16
CA VAL A 40 7.55 2.94 0.87
C VAL A 40 7.28 1.44 0.85
N PHE A 41 8.14 0.66 0.21
CA PHE A 41 8.03 -0.80 0.19
C PHE A 41 8.12 -1.41 1.59
N THR A 42 9.09 -0.98 2.40
CA THR A 42 9.23 -1.45 3.79
C THR A 42 7.98 -1.12 4.60
N CYS A 43 7.45 0.11 4.47
CA CYS A 43 6.19 0.47 5.11
C CYS A 43 5.03 -0.41 4.64
N PHE A 44 4.95 -0.75 3.35
CA PHE A 44 3.93 -1.66 2.83
C PHE A 44 4.02 -3.05 3.47
N LEU A 45 5.21 -3.62 3.62
CA LEU A 45 5.38 -4.90 4.33
C LEU A 45 4.92 -4.83 5.79
N VAL A 46 5.24 -3.73 6.48
CA VAL A 46 4.75 -3.48 7.84
C VAL A 46 3.22 -3.37 7.86
N GLN A 47 2.61 -2.68 6.88
CA GLN A 47 1.15 -2.61 6.74
C GLN A 47 0.51 -3.98 6.57
N VAL A 48 1.06 -4.82 5.70
CA VAL A 48 0.53 -6.18 5.48
C VAL A 48 0.63 -7.01 6.76
N ALA A 49 1.78 -7.03 7.42
CA ALA A 49 1.99 -7.83 8.63
C ALA A 49 1.08 -7.38 9.78
N THR A 50 1.03 -6.08 10.06
CA THR A 50 0.21 -5.52 11.15
C THR A 50 -1.28 -5.57 10.83
N GLY A 51 -1.66 -5.33 9.57
CA GLY A 51 -3.03 -5.44 9.10
C GLY A 51 -3.57 -6.86 9.23
N PHE A 52 -2.78 -7.86 8.79
CA PHE A 52 -3.12 -9.27 8.93
C PHE A 52 -3.35 -9.65 10.40
N ALA A 53 -2.46 -9.23 11.31
CA ALA A 53 -2.63 -9.50 12.75
C ALA A 53 -3.94 -8.91 13.31
N MET A 54 -4.36 -7.73 12.84
CA MET A 54 -5.62 -7.11 13.28
C MET A 54 -6.86 -7.81 12.74
N THR A 55 -6.81 -8.51 11.59
CA THR A 55 -7.98 -9.21 11.03
C THR A 55 -8.49 -10.33 11.93
N PHE A 56 -7.67 -10.85 12.85
CA PHE A 56 -8.12 -11.87 13.83
C PHE A 56 -9.12 -11.34 14.85
N TYR A 57 -9.18 -10.02 15.05
CA TYR A 57 -9.98 -9.40 16.10
C TYR A 57 -11.00 -8.39 15.57
N TYR A 58 -10.70 -7.75 14.43
CA TYR A 58 -11.57 -6.75 13.84
C TYR A 58 -12.86 -7.37 13.26
N ARG A 59 -14.01 -6.72 13.51
CA ARG A 59 -15.32 -7.14 13.02
C ARG A 59 -15.91 -6.10 12.07
N PRO A 60 -16.05 -6.39 10.78
CA PRO A 60 -16.55 -5.43 9.77
C PRO A 60 -18.08 -5.28 9.81
N SER A 61 -18.62 -4.90 10.95
CA SER A 61 -20.04 -4.66 11.20
C SER A 61 -20.23 -3.24 11.73
N VAL A 62 -21.23 -2.52 11.25
CA VAL A 62 -21.51 -1.15 11.74
C VAL A 62 -21.84 -1.11 13.24
N VAL A 63 -22.24 -2.24 13.81
CA VAL A 63 -22.53 -2.39 15.25
C VAL A 63 -21.24 -2.66 16.03
N ASP A 64 -20.32 -3.48 15.50
CA ASP A 64 -19.19 -4.02 16.24
C ASP A 64 -17.84 -3.39 15.87
N ALA A 65 -17.73 -2.70 14.72
CA ALA A 65 -16.44 -2.24 14.20
C ALA A 65 -15.70 -1.37 15.22
N PHE A 66 -16.36 -0.36 15.76
CA PHE A 66 -15.75 0.53 16.76
C PHE A 66 -15.34 -0.21 18.03
N ALA A 67 -16.25 -1.02 18.58
CA ALA A 67 -15.99 -1.82 19.78
C ALA A 67 -14.86 -2.84 19.57
N SER A 68 -14.75 -3.44 18.38
CA SER A 68 -13.65 -4.35 18.04
C SER A 68 -12.29 -3.65 17.97
N VAL A 69 -12.25 -2.41 17.49
CA VAL A 69 -11.03 -1.60 17.51
C VAL A 69 -10.66 -1.21 18.94
N GLU A 70 -11.64 -0.85 19.76
CA GLU A 70 -11.40 -0.57 21.19
C GLU A 70 -10.88 -1.82 21.91
N TYR A 71 -11.45 -2.99 21.64
CA TYR A 71 -10.97 -4.27 22.18
C TYR A 71 -9.51 -4.56 21.76
N ILE A 72 -9.13 -4.31 20.50
CA ILE A 72 -7.74 -4.43 20.05
C ILE A 72 -6.83 -3.52 20.88
N MET A 73 -7.25 -2.28 21.14
CA MET A 73 -6.44 -1.29 21.84
C MET A 73 -6.28 -1.54 23.34
N THR A 74 -7.29 -2.15 23.98
CA THR A 74 -7.36 -2.23 25.46
C THR A 74 -7.15 -3.63 26.01
N SER A 75 -7.52 -4.67 25.26
CA SER A 75 -7.64 -6.04 25.78
C SER A 75 -6.73 -7.05 25.09
N VAL A 76 -6.37 -6.84 23.81
CA VAL A 76 -5.48 -7.75 23.08
C VAL A 76 -4.02 -7.48 23.48
N ASN A 77 -3.29 -8.54 23.82
CA ASN A 77 -1.86 -8.43 24.12
C ASN A 77 -1.09 -7.81 22.94
N PHE A 78 -0.39 -6.68 23.22
CA PHE A 78 0.30 -5.86 22.21
C PHE A 78 -0.60 -5.29 21.09
N GLY A 79 -1.93 -5.38 21.20
CA GLY A 79 -2.85 -4.88 20.18
C GLY A 79 -2.72 -3.38 19.97
N TRP A 80 -2.56 -2.60 21.04
CA TRP A 80 -2.27 -1.16 20.99
C TRP A 80 -0.99 -0.84 20.20
N LEU A 81 0.04 -1.65 20.34
CA LEU A 81 1.32 -1.47 19.64
C LEU A 81 1.16 -1.79 18.13
N ILE A 82 0.56 -2.93 17.81
CA ILE A 82 0.33 -3.38 16.42
C ILE A 82 -0.50 -2.34 15.66
N ARG A 83 -1.61 -1.87 16.26
CA ARG A 83 -2.45 -0.85 15.62
C ARG A 83 -1.74 0.50 15.49
N SER A 84 -0.95 0.90 16.49
CA SER A 84 -0.17 2.14 16.43
C SER A 84 0.89 2.09 15.33
N ILE A 85 1.62 0.98 15.22
CA ILE A 85 2.60 0.76 14.13
C ILE A 85 1.89 0.82 12.76
N HIS A 86 0.73 0.16 12.62
CA HIS A 86 -0.07 0.21 11.39
C HIS A 86 -0.40 1.64 11.00
N ARG A 87 -0.95 2.43 11.92
CA ARG A 87 -1.34 3.81 11.66
C ARG A 87 -0.15 4.72 11.31
N TRP A 88 0.94 4.66 12.09
CA TRP A 88 2.11 5.51 11.85
C TRP A 88 2.85 5.11 10.57
N SER A 89 2.98 3.81 10.33
CA SER A 89 3.58 3.30 9.09
C SER A 89 2.75 3.68 7.85
N ALA A 90 1.41 3.76 7.95
CA ALA A 90 0.56 4.26 6.87
C ALA A 90 0.86 5.73 6.55
N SER A 91 0.97 6.59 7.56
CA SER A 91 1.31 8.00 7.39
C SER A 91 2.71 8.17 6.78
N MET A 92 3.69 7.38 7.26
CA MET A 92 5.04 7.37 6.71
C MET A 92 5.05 6.90 5.25
N MET A 93 4.28 5.86 4.92
CA MET A 93 4.16 5.32 3.55
C MET A 93 3.66 6.40 2.57
N VAL A 94 2.60 7.12 2.93
CA VAL A 94 2.04 8.19 2.09
C VAL A 94 3.04 9.34 1.94
N MET A 95 3.66 9.79 3.03
CA MET A 95 4.65 10.87 3.00
C MET A 95 5.85 10.49 2.09
N MET A 96 6.40 9.29 2.28
CA MET A 96 7.56 8.84 1.50
C MET A 96 7.19 8.58 0.04
N MET A 97 5.97 8.14 -0.25
CA MET A 97 5.45 7.99 -1.61
C MET A 97 5.39 9.36 -2.31
N VAL A 98 4.88 10.39 -1.65
CA VAL A 98 4.85 11.76 -2.22
C VAL A 98 6.27 12.24 -2.51
N LEU A 99 7.19 12.11 -1.56
CA LEU A 99 8.60 12.49 -1.76
C LEU A 99 9.27 11.67 -2.86
N HIS A 100 8.95 10.38 -2.98
CA HIS A 100 9.42 9.51 -4.06
C HIS A 100 8.95 10.02 -5.44
N VAL A 101 7.67 10.33 -5.58
CA VAL A 101 7.10 10.89 -6.81
C VAL A 101 7.78 12.22 -7.17
N PHE A 102 7.95 13.12 -6.21
CA PHE A 102 8.67 14.39 -6.42
C PHE A 102 10.09 14.15 -6.90
N ARG A 103 10.83 13.25 -6.26
CA ARG A 103 12.22 12.94 -6.68
C ARG A 103 12.24 12.42 -8.11
N VAL A 104 11.39 11.44 -8.45
CA VAL A 104 11.33 10.86 -9.81
C VAL A 104 11.00 11.94 -10.84
N TYR A 105 10.05 12.82 -10.54
CA TYR A 105 9.64 13.90 -11.42
C TYR A 105 10.77 14.92 -11.63
N LEU A 106 11.35 15.42 -10.54
CA LEU A 106 12.39 16.45 -10.57
C LEU A 106 13.70 15.96 -11.21
N THR A 107 13.99 14.66 -11.16
CA THR A 107 15.19 14.09 -11.81
C THR A 107 14.89 13.49 -13.19
N GLY A 108 13.72 13.77 -13.79
CA GLY A 108 13.36 13.26 -15.11
C GLY A 108 13.28 11.74 -15.23
N GLY A 109 13.12 11.02 -14.10
CA GLY A 109 13.08 9.56 -14.06
C GLY A 109 11.86 8.92 -14.75
N PHE A 110 10.96 9.73 -15.29
CA PHE A 110 9.81 9.33 -16.09
C PHE A 110 10.04 9.35 -17.61
N LYS A 111 11.19 9.91 -18.06
CA LYS A 111 11.53 10.01 -19.48
C LYS A 111 11.98 8.65 -20.04
N LYS A 112 12.01 8.54 -21.36
CA LYS A 112 12.47 7.34 -22.08
C LYS A 112 13.79 6.80 -21.49
N PRO A 113 13.89 5.50 -21.30
CA PRO A 113 12.93 4.40 -21.59
C PRO A 113 12.04 4.01 -20.38
N ARG A 114 11.75 4.92 -19.41
CA ARG A 114 11.12 4.64 -18.11
C ARG A 114 9.63 5.02 -18.03
N GLU A 115 8.97 5.26 -19.17
CA GLU A 115 7.57 5.69 -19.21
C GLU A 115 6.65 4.66 -18.54
N LEU A 116 6.85 3.38 -18.82
CA LEU A 116 6.02 2.32 -18.22
C LEU A 116 6.27 2.17 -16.72
N THR A 117 7.52 2.37 -16.27
CA THR A 117 7.85 2.42 -14.84
C THR A 117 7.13 3.58 -14.15
N TRP A 118 7.04 4.73 -14.80
CA TRP A 118 6.27 5.88 -14.30
C TRP A 118 4.78 5.57 -14.21
N VAL A 119 4.18 5.02 -15.26
CA VAL A 119 2.75 4.65 -15.28
C VAL A 119 2.40 3.69 -14.15
N THR A 120 3.17 2.62 -13.98
CA THR A 120 2.95 1.68 -12.86
C THR A 120 3.15 2.35 -11.50
N GLY A 121 4.09 3.29 -11.38
CA GLY A 121 4.28 4.11 -10.17
C GLY A 121 3.07 4.98 -9.86
N VAL A 122 2.45 5.61 -10.87
CA VAL A 122 1.21 6.40 -10.69
C VAL A 122 0.05 5.50 -10.24
N ILE A 123 -0.10 4.32 -10.83
CA ILE A 123 -1.12 3.35 -10.39
C ILE A 123 -0.88 2.96 -8.92
N LEU A 124 0.36 2.67 -8.53
CA LEU A 124 0.71 2.38 -7.14
C LEU A 124 0.41 3.55 -6.19
N ALA A 125 0.62 4.79 -6.63
CA ALA A 125 0.26 5.97 -5.85
C ALA A 125 -1.26 6.06 -5.62
N VAL A 126 -2.08 5.84 -6.67
CA VAL A 126 -3.55 5.81 -6.56
C VAL A 126 -3.99 4.69 -5.61
N VAL A 127 -3.42 3.49 -5.74
CA VAL A 127 -3.69 2.36 -4.83
C VAL A 127 -3.33 2.71 -3.40
N THR A 128 -2.20 3.40 -3.16
CA THR A 128 -1.77 3.84 -1.83
C THR A 128 -2.75 4.84 -1.21
N VAL A 129 -3.24 5.81 -1.98
CA VAL A 129 -4.29 6.73 -1.51
C VAL A 129 -5.59 5.98 -1.20
N SER A 130 -5.95 5.01 -2.03
CA SER A 130 -7.13 4.16 -1.82
C SER A 130 -7.03 3.33 -0.54
N PHE A 131 -5.84 2.81 -0.19
CA PHE A 131 -5.58 2.20 1.11
C PHE A 131 -5.85 3.18 2.26
N GLY A 132 -5.35 4.42 2.15
CA GLY A 132 -5.58 5.45 3.16
C GLY A 132 -7.06 5.71 3.38
N VAL A 133 -7.82 5.92 2.31
CA VAL A 133 -9.26 6.21 2.38
C VAL A 133 -10.05 5.04 2.97
N THR A 134 -9.83 3.83 2.45
CA THR A 134 -10.56 2.65 2.91
C THR A 134 -10.22 2.31 4.35
N GLY A 135 -8.93 2.33 4.73
CA GLY A 135 -8.46 2.02 6.08
C GLY A 135 -8.91 3.02 7.14
N TYR A 136 -8.96 4.31 6.78
CA TYR A 136 -9.41 5.37 7.68
C TYR A 136 -10.89 5.23 8.08
N SER A 137 -11.68 4.63 7.23
CA SER A 137 -13.12 4.41 7.46
C SER A 137 -13.42 3.16 8.30
N LEU A 138 -12.48 2.20 8.43
CA LEU A 138 -12.73 0.92 9.10
C LEU A 138 -13.06 1.03 10.60
N PRO A 139 -12.49 1.96 11.39
CA PRO A 139 -12.87 2.10 12.79
C PRO A 139 -14.35 2.46 13.00
N TRP A 140 -15.01 2.97 11.98
CA TRP A 140 -16.42 3.34 11.97
C TRP A 140 -16.79 4.32 13.08
N ASP A 141 -15.84 5.17 13.44
CA ASP A 141 -16.05 6.30 14.34
C ASP A 141 -16.65 7.50 13.57
N GLN A 142 -16.99 8.56 14.28
CA GLN A 142 -17.59 9.76 13.65
C GLN A 142 -16.69 10.36 12.57
N VAL A 143 -15.38 10.38 12.79
CA VAL A 143 -14.43 10.97 11.85
C VAL A 143 -14.34 10.10 10.59
N GLY A 144 -14.16 8.79 10.74
CA GLY A 144 -14.10 7.82 9.63
C GLY A 144 -15.40 7.78 8.82
N PHE A 145 -16.56 7.80 9.49
CA PHE A 145 -17.86 7.82 8.85
C PHE A 145 -18.06 9.05 7.97
N TRP A 146 -17.81 10.26 8.50
CA TRP A 146 -18.00 11.49 7.75
C TRP A 146 -16.97 11.64 6.64
N ALA A 147 -15.71 11.26 6.87
CA ALA A 147 -14.70 11.20 5.82
C ALA A 147 -15.12 10.27 4.67
N CYS A 148 -15.62 9.07 4.99
CA CYS A 148 -16.17 8.13 4.02
C CYS A 148 -17.31 8.74 3.22
N LYS A 149 -18.25 9.42 3.88
CA LYS A 149 -19.41 10.06 3.25
C LYS A 149 -18.99 11.16 2.27
N ILE A 150 -18.01 11.99 2.68
CA ILE A 150 -17.51 13.10 1.85
C ILE A 150 -16.77 12.52 0.63
N VAL A 151 -15.79 11.65 0.83
CA VAL A 151 -14.95 11.14 -0.27
C VAL A 151 -15.77 10.34 -1.28
N THR A 152 -16.68 9.46 -0.80
CA THR A 152 -17.57 8.69 -1.69
C THR A 152 -18.66 9.54 -2.35
N GLY A 153 -18.91 10.75 -1.86
CA GLY A 153 -19.85 11.69 -2.46
C GLY A 153 -19.24 12.54 -3.58
N VAL A 154 -17.91 12.66 -3.66
CA VAL A 154 -17.25 13.49 -4.69
C VAL A 154 -17.67 13.13 -6.13
N PRO A 155 -17.81 11.84 -6.51
CA PRO A 155 -18.25 11.48 -7.85
C PRO A 155 -19.65 11.99 -8.23
N ASP A 156 -20.51 12.35 -7.28
CA ASP A 156 -21.85 12.84 -7.55
C ASP A 156 -21.84 14.15 -8.37
N ALA A 157 -20.72 14.89 -8.34
CA ALA A 157 -20.50 16.07 -9.19
C ALA A 157 -20.36 15.75 -10.69
N ILE A 158 -20.20 14.47 -11.06
CA ILE A 158 -20.07 14.05 -12.46
C ILE A 158 -21.48 13.99 -13.08
N PRO A 159 -21.78 14.80 -14.13
CA PRO A 159 -23.09 14.76 -14.76
C PRO A 159 -23.46 13.37 -15.26
N VAL A 160 -24.73 12.99 -15.14
CA VAL A 160 -25.36 11.77 -15.66
C VAL A 160 -24.97 10.49 -14.92
N ILE A 161 -23.68 10.25 -14.64
CA ILE A 161 -23.19 8.98 -14.07
C ILE A 161 -22.79 9.09 -12.60
N GLY A 162 -22.79 10.29 -12.02
CA GLY A 162 -22.25 10.53 -10.68
C GLY A 162 -22.93 9.72 -9.59
N SER A 163 -24.25 9.75 -9.52
CA SER A 163 -25.02 9.00 -8.54
C SER A 163 -24.82 7.48 -8.68
N PHE A 164 -24.74 6.97 -9.91
CA PHE A 164 -24.42 5.55 -10.15
C PHE A 164 -23.06 5.18 -9.58
N VAL A 165 -22.04 6.02 -9.79
CA VAL A 165 -20.69 5.77 -9.25
C VAL A 165 -20.69 5.83 -7.72
N VAL A 166 -21.43 6.78 -7.12
CA VAL A 166 -21.60 6.86 -5.67
C VAL A 166 -22.23 5.59 -5.09
N GLU A 167 -23.32 5.11 -5.69
CA GLU A 167 -23.98 3.88 -5.26
C GLU A 167 -23.10 2.63 -5.47
N LEU A 168 -22.34 2.58 -6.55
CA LEU A 168 -21.38 1.51 -6.79
C LEU A 168 -20.29 1.47 -5.70
N LEU A 169 -19.76 2.62 -5.30
CA LEU A 169 -18.73 2.73 -4.25
C LEU A 169 -19.30 2.36 -2.88
N ARG A 170 -20.47 2.89 -2.53
CA ARG A 170 -21.11 2.68 -1.22
C ARG A 170 -21.80 1.33 -1.09
N GLY A 171 -22.31 0.79 -2.20
CA GLY A 171 -23.17 -0.37 -2.20
C GLY A 171 -24.63 -0.10 -1.80
N SER A 172 -24.97 1.16 -1.64
CA SER A 172 -26.30 1.69 -1.31
C SER A 172 -26.34 3.19 -1.52
N VAL A 173 -27.51 3.80 -1.47
CA VAL A 173 -27.69 5.26 -1.59
C VAL A 173 -26.92 6.02 -0.49
N GLY A 174 -26.94 5.48 0.75
CA GLY A 174 -26.25 6.06 1.91
C GLY A 174 -25.01 5.27 2.33
N VAL A 175 -24.17 5.88 3.16
CA VAL A 175 -23.05 5.20 3.81
C VAL A 175 -23.59 4.33 4.95
N GLY A 176 -23.23 3.05 4.95
CA GLY A 176 -23.74 2.07 5.94
C GLY A 176 -23.00 0.74 5.86
N GLN A 177 -23.67 -0.35 6.31
CA GLN A 177 -23.10 -1.71 6.33
C GLN A 177 -22.54 -2.16 4.97
N PRO A 178 -23.23 -1.97 3.81
CA PRO A 178 -22.66 -2.34 2.52
C PRO A 178 -21.35 -1.61 2.21
N THR A 179 -21.22 -0.34 2.61
CA THR A 179 -20.01 0.45 2.43
C THR A 179 -18.87 -0.08 3.26
N LEU A 180 -19.11 -0.35 4.54
CA LEU A 180 -18.09 -0.90 5.45
C LEU A 180 -17.58 -2.26 4.96
N THR A 181 -18.48 -3.14 4.54
CA THR A 181 -18.11 -4.46 4.01
C THR A 181 -17.25 -4.36 2.76
N ARG A 182 -17.61 -3.48 1.81
CA ARG A 182 -16.81 -3.22 0.60
C ARG A 182 -15.45 -2.64 0.92
N PHE A 183 -15.39 -1.64 1.80
CA PHE A 183 -14.13 -1.01 2.18
C PHE A 183 -13.22 -1.98 2.92
N TYR A 184 -13.75 -2.85 3.77
CA TYR A 184 -12.99 -3.93 4.40
C TYR A 184 -12.41 -4.89 3.35
N SER A 185 -13.22 -5.38 2.42
CA SER A 185 -12.78 -6.29 1.37
C SER A 185 -11.76 -5.64 0.43
N LEU A 186 -11.96 -4.37 0.06
CA LEU A 186 -10.99 -3.60 -0.73
C LEU A 186 -9.67 -3.47 0.03
N HIS A 187 -9.72 -3.03 1.29
CA HIS A 187 -8.54 -2.74 2.10
C HIS A 187 -7.70 -3.98 2.42
N THR A 188 -8.35 -5.10 2.74
CA THR A 188 -7.66 -6.31 3.22
C THR A 188 -7.30 -7.31 2.13
N PHE A 189 -7.97 -7.26 0.99
CA PHE A 189 -7.78 -8.25 -0.08
C PHE A 189 -7.48 -7.61 -1.45
N VAL A 190 -8.39 -6.80 -1.99
CA VAL A 190 -8.27 -6.33 -3.39
C VAL A 190 -7.09 -5.38 -3.57
N LEU A 191 -6.98 -4.36 -2.73
CA LEU A 191 -5.89 -3.38 -2.83
C LEU A 191 -4.51 -3.99 -2.55
N PRO A 192 -4.33 -4.87 -1.53
CA PRO A 192 -3.05 -5.57 -1.35
C PRO A 192 -2.65 -6.42 -2.54
N LEU A 193 -3.60 -7.12 -3.16
CA LEU A 193 -3.33 -7.91 -4.36
C LEU A 193 -2.91 -7.04 -5.55
N LEU A 194 -3.65 -5.96 -5.81
CA LEU A 194 -3.31 -4.99 -6.86
C LEU A 194 -1.94 -4.35 -6.60
N ALA A 195 -1.68 -3.93 -5.36
CA ALA A 195 -0.39 -3.37 -4.97
C ALA A 195 0.75 -4.37 -5.23
N ALA A 196 0.59 -5.64 -4.85
CA ALA A 196 1.60 -6.66 -5.05
C ALA A 196 1.91 -6.88 -6.54
N VAL A 197 0.88 -6.97 -7.39
CA VAL A 197 1.04 -7.15 -8.85
C VAL A 197 1.77 -5.96 -9.47
N PHE A 198 1.30 -4.74 -9.22
CA PHE A 198 1.92 -3.54 -9.81
C PHE A 198 3.30 -3.25 -9.21
N MET A 199 3.53 -3.60 -7.96
CA MET A 199 4.84 -3.47 -7.31
C MET A 199 5.85 -4.43 -7.93
N LEU A 200 5.46 -5.69 -8.18
CA LEU A 200 6.30 -6.65 -8.88
C LEU A 200 6.68 -6.14 -10.28
N MET A 201 5.70 -5.66 -11.06
CA MET A 201 5.96 -5.07 -12.37
C MET A 201 6.91 -3.87 -12.28
N HIS A 202 6.67 -2.97 -11.32
CA HIS A 202 7.47 -1.77 -11.11
C HIS A 202 8.94 -2.11 -10.78
N PHE A 203 9.16 -3.04 -9.88
CA PHE A 203 10.50 -3.47 -9.47
C PHE A 203 11.25 -4.21 -10.58
N LEU A 204 10.57 -5.07 -11.33
CA LEU A 204 11.18 -5.77 -12.48
C LEU A 204 11.68 -4.76 -13.53
N MET A 205 10.89 -3.71 -13.80
CA MET A 205 11.30 -2.66 -14.74
C MET A 205 12.48 -1.84 -14.22
N ILE A 206 12.45 -1.45 -12.94
CA ILE A 206 13.59 -0.74 -12.31
C ILE A 206 14.84 -1.62 -12.35
N ARG A 207 14.72 -2.91 -12.06
CA ARG A 207 15.85 -3.85 -12.11
C ARG A 207 16.43 -3.94 -13.53
N LYS A 208 15.58 -4.01 -14.54
CA LYS A 208 15.98 -4.08 -15.95
C LYS A 208 16.63 -2.79 -16.44
N GLN A 209 16.09 -1.63 -16.04
CA GLN A 209 16.50 -0.31 -16.53
C GLN A 209 17.64 0.33 -15.70
N GLY A 210 17.92 -0.20 -14.51
CA GLY A 210 18.86 0.39 -13.56
C GLY A 210 18.32 1.68 -12.90
N ILE A 211 19.17 2.31 -12.06
CA ILE A 211 18.85 3.57 -11.38
C ILE A 211 18.92 4.74 -12.37
N SER A 212 17.90 5.63 -12.33
CA SER A 212 17.90 6.81 -13.21
C SER A 212 19.06 7.75 -12.89
N GLY A 213 19.69 8.30 -13.92
CA GLY A 213 20.70 9.34 -13.76
C GLY A 213 20.12 10.67 -13.25
N PRO A 214 20.97 11.62 -12.84
CA PRO A 214 20.56 13.00 -12.66
C PRO A 214 20.17 13.60 -14.02
N LEU A 215 19.37 14.67 -13.99
CA LEU A 215 19.05 15.48 -15.17
C LEU A 215 20.30 16.16 -15.71
#